data_02fb3b62ac2f77dd7c5807e24f4f02b8
#
_entry.id   02fb3b62ac2f77dd7c5807e24f4f02b8
#
_cell.length_a   1.000
_cell.length_b   1.000
_cell.length_c   1.000
_cell.angle_alpha   90.00
_cell.angle_beta   90.00
_cell.angle_gamma   90.00
#
_symmetry.space_group_name_H-M   'P 1'
#
loop_
_entity.id
_entity.type
_entity.pdbx_description
1 polymer ?
#
loop_
_entity_poly.entity_id
_entity_poly.type
_entity_poly.pdbx_seq_one_letter_code
_entity_poly.pdbx_strand_id
1 'polypeptide(L)'
;MRARTAGPIRPLTVTLLAVALGCGDRTTEPPDSGTNDPPPSTIPPGPYVPGKSYTGRNGYIEYIAGNAPAIYTAPHGGNLTPDEIPDRTAARCGGSATTATDLNTRDLVLAMHQRHVARFGTYPHVVINHLARRKLDANRTETEAACGNAAALVAVTEWHAFIDIAKAAILQTSGRGWYVDVHGHAHAKQRLEVGYLLTSAQLELSDAALDANRAFQDTASVRAVSEAAPISFSALLRGPSSLGTLYANNGFPSIPSAADPSPGGDDYFTGGDNTRRHTCGAEATSSGGATGGNVCGVQIEANFSGVRDTPANRERFADVTATVLQQYLSTHWGVSLAPNPTSRSTR
;
A
#
# COMPACT_ATOMS: atom_id res chain seq x y z
N MET A 1 54.56 22.94 32.71
CA MET A 1 55.42 24.14 32.53
C MET A 1 55.48 24.51 31.05
N ARG A 2 55.29 25.79 30.79
CA ARG A 2 55.33 26.63 29.57
C ARG A 2 54.01 26.83 28.86
N ALA A 3 53.43 27.96 29.23
CA ALA A 3 52.42 28.71 28.50
C ALA A 3 53.00 29.29 27.20
N ARG A 4 52.14 29.36 26.14
CA ARG A 4 52.39 30.21 24.98
C ARG A 4 51.24 31.22 24.83
N THR A 5 51.67 32.44 24.84
CA THR A 5 50.93 33.69 24.78
C THR A 5 50.29 33.93 23.39
N ALA A 6 49.08 34.46 23.42
CA ALA A 6 48.37 34.96 22.25
C ALA A 6 48.89 36.35 21.81
N GLY A 7 49.07 36.52 20.49
CA GLY A 7 49.40 37.79 19.86
C GLY A 7 48.15 38.49 19.27
N PRO A 8 48.15 39.83 19.13
CA PRO A 8 46.92 40.59 18.84
C PRO A 8 46.59 40.66 17.36
N ILE A 9 45.25 40.62 17.13
CA ILE A 9 44.60 40.75 15.82
C ILE A 9 44.56 42.24 15.42
N ARG A 10 45.06 42.57 14.22
CA ARG A 10 44.92 43.91 13.63
C ARG A 10 43.68 43.95 12.72
N PRO A 11 42.91 45.07 12.70
CA PRO A 11 41.78 45.20 11.80
C PRO A 11 42.23 45.62 10.38
N LEU A 12 41.65 44.97 9.38
CA LEU A 12 41.82 45.30 7.97
C LEU A 12 40.73 46.29 7.55
N THR A 13 41.14 47.48 7.16
CA THR A 13 40.26 48.51 6.59
C THR A 13 40.00 48.22 5.13
N VAL A 14 38.72 48.04 4.75
CA VAL A 14 38.32 47.91 3.36
C VAL A 14 37.82 49.22 2.83
N THR A 15 38.53 49.76 1.85
CA THR A 15 38.20 50.99 1.09
C THR A 15 37.19 50.62 0.00
N LEU A 16 36.01 51.24 0.03
CA LEU A 16 35.03 51.18 -1.07
C LEU A 16 35.51 52.08 -2.21
N LEU A 17 35.64 51.52 -3.42
CA LEU A 17 35.76 52.28 -4.64
C LEU A 17 34.45 52.07 -5.45
N ALA A 18 33.65 53.14 -5.55
CA ALA A 18 32.46 53.18 -6.40
C ALA A 18 32.90 53.60 -7.82
N VAL A 19 32.61 52.74 -8.83
CA VAL A 19 32.64 53.11 -10.23
C VAL A 19 31.25 52.87 -10.82
N ALA A 20 30.56 53.95 -11.11
CA ALA A 20 29.38 53.95 -11.96
C ALA A 20 29.83 54.15 -13.39
N LEU A 21 29.28 53.35 -14.34
CA LEU A 21 28.91 53.79 -15.71
C LEU A 21 28.50 52.61 -16.57
N GLY A 22 27.34 52.78 -17.21
CA GLY A 22 27.13 52.24 -18.55
C GLY A 22 25.87 51.37 -18.71
N CYS A 23 24.77 51.98 -19.08
CA CYS A 23 23.63 51.32 -19.74
C CYS A 23 24.02 50.45 -20.90
N GLY A 24 23.56 49.23 -20.91
CA GLY A 24 23.63 48.32 -22.03
C GLY A 24 22.60 47.21 -21.84
N ASP A 25 21.38 47.49 -22.29
CA ASP A 25 20.25 46.59 -22.33
C ASP A 25 20.55 45.43 -23.26
N ARG A 26 20.76 44.24 -22.74
CA ARG A 26 20.56 42.93 -23.40
C ARG A 26 20.22 41.94 -22.36
N THR A 27 18.93 41.78 -22.11
CA THR A 27 18.36 40.61 -21.44
C THR A 27 18.56 39.38 -22.30
N THR A 28 19.71 38.73 -22.17
CA THR A 28 19.80 37.31 -22.51
C THR A 28 19.30 36.56 -21.30
N GLU A 29 18.07 36.09 -21.38
CA GLU A 29 17.62 35.05 -20.46
C GLU A 29 18.66 33.94 -20.52
N PRO A 30 19.14 33.44 -19.35
CA PRO A 30 19.95 32.24 -19.34
C PRO A 30 19.09 31.11 -19.94
N PRO A 31 19.69 30.17 -20.71
CA PRO A 31 18.94 29.02 -21.19
C PRO A 31 18.30 28.35 -19.97
N ASP A 32 17.01 28.15 -20.05
CA ASP A 32 16.22 27.35 -19.11
C ASP A 32 16.99 26.04 -18.86
N SER A 33 17.71 26.00 -17.75
CA SER A 33 18.24 24.76 -17.24
C SER A 33 17.03 23.96 -16.83
N GLY A 34 16.47 23.17 -17.75
CA GLY A 34 15.37 22.28 -17.51
C GLY A 34 15.73 21.44 -16.28
N THR A 35 15.25 21.86 -15.12
CA THR A 35 15.34 21.10 -13.91
C THR A 35 14.58 19.82 -14.18
N ASN A 36 15.27 18.68 -14.15
CA ASN A 36 14.64 17.36 -14.20
C ASN A 36 13.84 17.05 -12.93
N ASP A 37 13.43 18.09 -12.21
CA ASP A 37 12.61 17.94 -11.02
C ASP A 37 11.23 17.43 -11.42
N PRO A 38 10.72 16.41 -10.72
CA PRO A 38 9.38 15.93 -10.98
C PRO A 38 8.38 17.06 -10.76
N PRO A 39 7.33 17.17 -11.58
CA PRO A 39 6.30 18.17 -11.37
C PRO A 39 5.65 17.98 -10.00
N PRO A 40 5.21 19.08 -9.34
CA PRO A 40 4.64 18.99 -8.00
C PRO A 40 3.40 18.10 -7.96
N SER A 41 3.22 17.39 -6.83
CA SER A 41 1.99 16.66 -6.54
C SER A 41 0.79 17.59 -6.52
N THR A 42 -0.36 17.10 -6.98
CA THR A 42 -1.62 17.84 -6.98
C THR A 42 -2.66 17.27 -6.01
N ILE A 43 -2.20 16.49 -4.99
CA ILE A 43 -3.11 15.97 -3.96
C ILE A 43 -3.86 17.14 -3.31
N PRO A 44 -5.21 17.15 -3.35
CA PRO A 44 -6.00 18.20 -2.72
C PRO A 44 -5.77 18.21 -1.20
N PRO A 45 -5.69 19.39 -0.57
CA PRO A 45 -5.62 19.46 0.88
C PRO A 45 -6.91 18.94 1.52
N GLY A 46 -6.78 18.34 2.73
CA GLY A 46 -7.94 17.94 3.54
C GLY A 46 -8.76 19.15 4.05
N PRO A 47 -9.88 18.92 4.75
CA PRO A 47 -10.31 17.60 5.22
C PRO A 47 -10.93 16.72 4.14
N TYR A 48 -10.71 15.41 4.25
CA TYR A 48 -11.27 14.42 3.32
C TYR A 48 -12.62 13.92 3.85
N VAL A 49 -13.66 14.03 3.03
CA VAL A 49 -15.04 13.66 3.40
C VAL A 49 -15.26 12.18 3.09
N PRO A 50 -15.70 11.35 4.05
CA PRO A 50 -15.97 9.93 3.81
C PRO A 50 -16.94 9.70 2.64
N GLY A 51 -16.61 8.77 1.76
CA GLY A 51 -17.35 8.43 0.55
C GLY A 51 -17.09 9.36 -0.64
N LYS A 52 -16.34 10.45 -0.48
CA LYS A 52 -15.93 11.31 -1.60
C LYS A 52 -14.61 10.85 -2.21
N SER A 53 -14.53 10.98 -3.54
CA SER A 53 -13.34 10.73 -4.33
C SER A 53 -12.48 11.98 -4.47
N TYR A 54 -11.17 11.80 -4.41
CA TYR A 54 -10.12 12.79 -4.62
C TYR A 54 -9.09 12.20 -5.56
N THR A 55 -8.55 12.99 -6.47
CA THR A 55 -7.58 12.49 -7.43
C THR A 55 -6.27 13.25 -7.34
N GLY A 56 -5.19 12.54 -7.59
CA GLY A 56 -3.89 13.12 -7.87
C GLY A 56 -3.82 13.71 -9.28
N ARG A 57 -2.60 14.05 -9.71
CA ARG A 57 -2.32 14.65 -11.01
C ARG A 57 -2.94 13.84 -12.15
N ASN A 58 -3.62 14.54 -13.06
CA ASN A 58 -4.27 13.99 -14.25
C ASN A 58 -5.25 12.84 -13.98
N GLY A 59 -5.70 12.67 -12.72
CA GLY A 59 -6.58 11.57 -12.34
C GLY A 59 -5.92 10.18 -12.40
N TYR A 60 -4.59 10.11 -12.34
CA TYR A 60 -3.89 8.82 -12.41
C TYR A 60 -4.07 7.98 -11.17
N ILE A 61 -4.12 8.61 -10.03
CA ILE A 61 -4.39 7.97 -8.74
C ILE A 61 -5.67 8.54 -8.15
N GLU A 62 -6.55 7.68 -7.68
CA GLU A 62 -7.80 8.03 -7.02
C GLU A 62 -7.80 7.56 -5.58
N TYR A 63 -8.27 8.41 -4.69
CA TYR A 63 -8.52 8.11 -3.30
C TYR A 63 -9.98 8.35 -2.95
N ILE A 64 -10.68 7.30 -2.53
CA ILE A 64 -12.01 7.43 -1.93
C ILE A 64 -11.81 7.48 -0.42
N ALA A 65 -12.12 8.61 0.18
CA ALA A 65 -11.92 8.82 1.61
C ALA A 65 -12.87 7.95 2.44
N GLY A 66 -12.35 7.43 3.55
CA GLY A 66 -13.11 6.55 4.44
C GLY A 66 -13.25 7.10 5.86
N ASN A 67 -14.00 6.34 6.67
CA ASN A 67 -14.11 6.47 8.13
C ASN A 67 -14.15 5.11 8.83
N ALA A 68 -14.02 4.02 8.08
CA ALA A 68 -13.84 2.68 8.62
C ALA A 68 -12.34 2.39 8.83
N PRO A 69 -11.97 1.50 9.77
CA PRO A 69 -10.58 1.09 9.99
C PRO A 69 -10.08 0.08 8.94
N ALA A 70 -10.38 0.31 7.68
CA ALA A 70 -10.01 -0.55 6.55
C ALA A 70 -9.57 0.27 5.35
N ILE A 71 -8.52 -0.22 4.66
CA ILE A 71 -7.99 0.31 3.40
C ILE A 71 -8.00 -0.82 2.36
N TYR A 72 -8.56 -0.56 1.18
CA TYR A 72 -8.51 -1.45 0.03
C TYR A 72 -7.76 -0.77 -1.11
N THR A 73 -6.80 -1.45 -1.72
CA THR A 73 -6.01 -0.89 -2.81
C THR A 73 -6.04 -1.77 -4.06
N ALA A 74 -5.97 -1.14 -5.23
CA ALA A 74 -5.87 -1.81 -6.52
C ALA A 74 -4.72 -1.20 -7.34
N PRO A 75 -3.48 -1.71 -7.20
CA PRO A 75 -2.31 -1.14 -7.85
C PRO A 75 -2.23 -1.44 -9.35
N HIS A 76 -2.85 -2.52 -9.84
CA HIS A 76 -2.64 -3.07 -11.19
C HIS A 76 -3.91 -3.22 -12.05
N GLY A 77 -5.05 -2.71 -11.59
CA GLY A 77 -6.32 -2.83 -12.30
C GLY A 77 -6.63 -1.71 -13.30
N GLY A 78 -5.74 -0.72 -13.43
CA GLY A 78 -5.91 0.43 -14.31
C GLY A 78 -5.67 0.14 -15.79
N ASN A 79 -6.17 1.03 -16.66
CA ASN A 79 -6.05 0.91 -18.12
C ASN A 79 -5.67 2.20 -18.83
N LEU A 80 -5.44 3.31 -18.11
CA LEU A 80 -5.00 4.58 -18.72
C LEU A 80 -3.58 4.44 -19.27
N THR A 81 -3.37 4.97 -20.48
CA THR A 81 -2.10 4.89 -21.20
C THR A 81 -1.68 6.25 -21.78
N PRO A 82 -1.43 7.26 -20.92
CA PRO A 82 -1.06 8.59 -21.37
C PRO A 82 0.26 8.58 -22.13
N ASP A 83 0.39 9.45 -23.14
CA ASP A 83 1.60 9.55 -23.97
C ASP A 83 2.81 10.08 -23.18
N GLU A 84 2.59 10.92 -22.17
CA GLU A 84 3.66 11.50 -21.34
C GLU A 84 4.38 10.45 -20.47
N ILE A 85 3.76 9.28 -20.25
CA ILE A 85 4.37 8.16 -19.54
C ILE A 85 4.67 7.06 -20.55
N PRO A 86 5.93 6.84 -20.93
CA PRO A 86 6.30 5.76 -21.84
C PRO A 86 6.10 4.39 -21.19
N ASP A 87 5.95 3.35 -22.00
CA ASP A 87 5.82 1.98 -21.50
C ASP A 87 7.09 1.57 -20.73
N ARG A 88 6.88 0.86 -19.62
CA ARG A 88 7.91 0.22 -18.82
C ARG A 88 8.48 -0.95 -19.62
N THR A 89 9.80 -1.00 -19.76
CA THR A 89 10.54 -2.07 -20.42
C THR A 89 11.74 -2.46 -19.56
N ALA A 90 12.27 -3.67 -19.75
CA ALA A 90 13.47 -4.11 -19.04
C ALA A 90 14.63 -3.12 -19.19
N ALA A 91 14.83 -2.56 -20.40
CA ALA A 91 15.88 -1.57 -20.68
C ALA A 91 15.69 -0.28 -19.90
N ARG A 92 14.46 0.22 -19.76
CA ARG A 92 14.16 1.47 -19.04
C ARG A 92 14.18 1.30 -17.52
N CYS A 93 13.79 0.12 -17.04
CA CYS A 93 13.64 -0.17 -15.61
C CYS A 93 14.90 -0.82 -15.00
N GLY A 94 15.96 -0.98 -15.76
CA GLY A 94 17.22 -1.54 -15.26
C GLY A 94 17.15 -3.05 -14.96
N GLY A 95 16.17 -3.77 -15.52
CA GLY A 95 15.96 -5.19 -15.26
C GLY A 95 14.64 -5.70 -15.85
N SER A 96 13.99 -6.64 -15.17
CA SER A 96 12.68 -7.15 -15.57
C SER A 96 11.58 -6.09 -15.33
N ALA A 97 10.60 -6.03 -16.23
CA ALA A 97 9.42 -5.19 -16.07
C ALA A 97 8.16 -6.02 -16.29
N THR A 98 7.45 -6.35 -15.21
CA THR A 98 6.10 -6.92 -15.30
C THR A 98 5.14 -5.84 -15.79
N THR A 99 4.39 -6.12 -16.86
CA THR A 99 3.49 -5.16 -17.51
C THR A 99 2.06 -5.67 -17.64
N ALA A 100 1.82 -6.94 -17.33
CA ALA A 100 0.49 -7.54 -17.38
C ALA A 100 -0.44 -6.90 -16.33
N THR A 101 -1.61 -6.49 -16.78
CA THR A 101 -2.67 -5.94 -15.92
C THR A 101 -3.36 -7.07 -15.16
N ASP A 102 -3.62 -6.86 -13.87
CA ASP A 102 -4.45 -7.73 -13.06
C ASP A 102 -5.93 -7.42 -13.34
N LEU A 103 -6.47 -8.04 -14.40
CA LEU A 103 -7.79 -7.74 -14.93
C LEU A 103 -8.88 -7.74 -13.84
N ASN A 104 -9.72 -6.69 -13.85
CA ASN A 104 -10.89 -6.52 -12.99
C ASN A 104 -10.59 -6.34 -11.48
N THR A 105 -9.33 -6.16 -11.05
CA THR A 105 -9.02 -5.90 -9.63
C THR A 105 -9.53 -4.53 -9.18
N ARG A 106 -9.51 -3.51 -10.05
CA ARG A 106 -10.15 -2.21 -9.79
C ARG A 106 -11.65 -2.37 -9.49
N ASP A 107 -12.36 -3.10 -10.35
CA ASP A 107 -13.80 -3.31 -10.20
C ASP A 107 -14.11 -4.16 -8.96
N LEU A 108 -13.22 -5.10 -8.62
CA LEU A 108 -13.32 -5.90 -7.41
C LEU A 108 -13.22 -5.03 -6.15
N VAL A 109 -12.23 -4.13 -6.09
CA VAL A 109 -12.07 -3.20 -4.96
C VAL A 109 -13.26 -2.25 -4.84
N LEU A 110 -13.82 -1.76 -5.95
CA LEU A 110 -15.03 -0.94 -5.93
C LEU A 110 -16.25 -1.74 -5.43
N ALA A 111 -16.38 -3.00 -5.81
CA ALA A 111 -17.42 -3.88 -5.26
C ALA A 111 -17.23 -4.10 -3.75
N MET A 112 -15.98 -4.34 -3.30
CA MET A 112 -15.65 -4.46 -1.87
C MET A 112 -16.03 -3.18 -1.10
N HIS A 113 -15.73 -2.00 -1.64
CA HIS A 113 -16.14 -0.73 -1.06
C HIS A 113 -17.68 -0.63 -0.92
N GLN A 114 -18.40 -0.91 -2.01
CA GLN A 114 -19.88 -0.80 -2.03
C GLN A 114 -20.53 -1.77 -1.03
N ARG A 115 -20.07 -3.03 -0.97
CA ARG A 115 -20.60 -4.05 -0.06
C ARG A 115 -20.25 -3.77 1.40
N HIS A 116 -19.07 -3.22 1.66
CA HIS A 116 -18.68 -2.73 2.98
C HIS A 116 -19.66 -1.63 3.46
N VAL A 117 -19.89 -0.61 2.62
CA VAL A 117 -20.82 0.49 2.96
C VAL A 117 -22.24 -0.03 3.18
N ALA A 118 -22.74 -0.89 2.30
CA ALA A 118 -24.08 -1.47 2.41
C ALA A 118 -24.25 -2.28 3.72
N ARG A 119 -23.21 -2.99 4.15
CA ARG A 119 -23.25 -3.86 5.32
C ARG A 119 -23.07 -3.12 6.64
N PHE A 120 -22.13 -2.17 6.70
CA PHE A 120 -21.71 -1.55 7.95
C PHE A 120 -22.14 -0.08 8.10
N GLY A 121 -22.52 0.59 7.02
CA GLY A 121 -22.83 2.02 7.03
C GLY A 121 -21.60 2.92 7.23
N THR A 122 -20.40 2.34 7.20
CA THR A 122 -19.10 3.03 7.23
C THR A 122 -18.44 2.95 5.86
N TYR A 123 -17.51 3.84 5.58
CA TYR A 123 -16.76 3.90 4.32
C TYR A 123 -15.35 3.41 4.54
N PRO A 124 -14.89 2.30 3.89
CA PRO A 124 -13.48 1.97 3.86
C PRO A 124 -12.73 3.00 3.03
N HIS A 125 -11.46 3.23 3.33
CA HIS A 125 -10.58 3.98 2.45
C HIS A 125 -10.25 3.14 1.21
N VAL A 126 -10.20 3.76 0.03
CA VAL A 126 -9.86 3.06 -1.20
C VAL A 126 -8.81 3.87 -1.95
N VAL A 127 -7.75 3.22 -2.46
CA VAL A 127 -6.78 3.84 -3.35
C VAL A 127 -6.66 3.01 -4.64
N ILE A 128 -6.83 3.66 -5.78
CA ILE A 128 -6.83 3.02 -7.09
C ILE A 128 -5.78 3.68 -7.99
N ASN A 129 -4.92 2.86 -8.58
CA ASN A 129 -4.08 3.27 -9.69
C ASN A 129 -4.85 3.05 -11.01
N HIS A 130 -5.16 4.13 -11.73
CA HIS A 130 -5.84 4.08 -13.02
C HIS A 130 -4.90 3.84 -14.20
N LEU A 131 -3.59 4.03 -14.02
CA LEU A 131 -2.60 3.77 -15.07
C LEU A 131 -2.51 2.26 -15.34
N ALA A 132 -2.40 1.90 -16.61
CA ALA A 132 -2.06 0.53 -16.99
C ALA A 132 -0.71 0.14 -16.39
N ARG A 133 -0.56 -1.11 -15.92
CA ARG A 133 0.68 -1.58 -15.29
C ARG A 133 1.92 -1.40 -16.15
N ARG A 134 1.77 -1.39 -17.47
CA ARG A 134 2.87 -1.05 -18.40
C ARG A 134 3.31 0.42 -18.33
N LYS A 135 2.51 1.32 -17.75
CA LYS A 135 2.84 2.73 -17.51
C LYS A 135 3.39 2.95 -16.12
N LEU A 136 2.80 2.32 -15.11
CA LEU A 136 3.19 2.41 -13.70
C LEU A 136 2.94 1.08 -12.98
N ASP A 137 3.95 0.53 -12.31
CA ASP A 137 3.77 -0.58 -11.37
C ASP A 137 3.79 -0.04 -9.94
N ALA A 138 2.61 0.29 -9.41
CA ALA A 138 2.48 0.88 -8.08
C ALA A 138 2.76 -0.11 -6.92
N ASN A 139 3.16 -1.36 -7.21
CA ASN A 139 3.63 -2.34 -6.23
C ASN A 139 5.13 -2.63 -6.41
N ARG A 140 5.91 -1.56 -6.58
CA ARG A 140 7.38 -1.57 -6.66
C ARG A 140 7.93 -0.33 -5.94
N THR A 141 9.23 -0.34 -5.66
CA THR A 141 9.92 0.88 -5.22
C THR A 141 9.68 2.01 -6.21
N GLU A 142 9.71 3.26 -5.76
CA GLU A 142 9.43 4.44 -6.61
C GLU A 142 10.31 4.45 -7.87
N THR A 143 11.58 4.05 -7.74
CA THR A 143 12.52 3.97 -8.87
C THR A 143 12.08 2.92 -9.90
N GLU A 144 11.72 1.72 -9.46
CA GLU A 144 11.27 0.63 -10.33
C GLU A 144 9.86 0.87 -10.89
N ALA A 145 9.00 1.53 -10.12
CA ALA A 145 7.65 1.89 -10.54
C ALA A 145 7.66 2.88 -11.70
N ALA A 146 8.43 3.96 -11.57
CA ALA A 146 8.49 5.07 -12.52
C ALA A 146 9.45 4.84 -13.69
N CYS A 147 10.46 3.97 -13.56
CA CYS A 147 11.50 3.71 -14.58
C CYS A 147 12.11 4.99 -15.17
N GLY A 148 12.39 5.98 -14.31
CA GLY A 148 13.02 7.25 -14.68
C GLY A 148 12.09 8.28 -15.34
N ASN A 149 10.77 8.05 -15.39
CA ASN A 149 9.83 9.03 -15.90
C ASN A 149 9.27 9.92 -14.77
N ALA A 150 9.37 11.25 -14.92
CA ALA A 150 8.98 12.20 -13.89
C ALA A 150 7.46 12.19 -13.59
N ALA A 151 6.61 12.07 -14.63
CA ALA A 151 5.15 12.00 -14.41
C ALA A 151 4.73 10.71 -13.71
N ALA A 152 5.37 9.57 -14.03
CA ALA A 152 5.16 8.32 -13.34
C ALA A 152 5.67 8.36 -11.87
N LEU A 153 6.78 9.09 -11.62
CA LEU A 153 7.30 9.29 -10.27
C LEU A 153 6.30 10.09 -9.41
N VAL A 154 5.70 11.15 -9.96
CA VAL A 154 4.62 11.88 -9.26
C VAL A 154 3.46 10.94 -8.94
N ALA A 155 3.00 10.13 -9.90
CA ALA A 155 1.88 9.22 -9.71
C ALA A 155 2.16 8.18 -8.60
N VAL A 156 3.34 7.56 -8.54
CA VAL A 156 3.65 6.60 -7.46
C VAL A 156 3.82 7.30 -6.11
N THR A 157 4.36 8.52 -6.08
CA THR A 157 4.43 9.33 -4.85
C THR A 157 3.02 9.65 -4.33
N GLU A 158 2.09 10.02 -5.20
CA GLU A 158 0.69 10.29 -4.85
C GLU A 158 -0.04 9.01 -4.40
N TRP A 159 0.26 7.86 -5.02
CA TRP A 159 -0.23 6.55 -4.60
C TRP A 159 0.08 6.28 -3.12
N HIS A 160 1.34 6.38 -2.76
CA HIS A 160 1.77 6.15 -1.37
C HIS A 160 1.24 7.22 -0.42
N ALA A 161 1.22 8.48 -0.84
CA ALA A 161 0.71 9.58 -0.02
C ALA A 161 -0.78 9.43 0.33
N PHE A 162 -1.63 8.99 -0.61
CA PHE A 162 -3.04 8.71 -0.32
C PHE A 162 -3.22 7.53 0.64
N ILE A 163 -2.40 6.48 0.53
CA ILE A 163 -2.42 5.38 1.50
C ILE A 163 -1.98 5.87 2.89
N ASP A 164 -0.96 6.72 2.97
CA ASP A 164 -0.50 7.27 4.25
C ASP A 164 -1.53 8.23 4.88
N ILE A 165 -2.26 9.02 4.08
CA ILE A 165 -3.42 9.82 4.52
C ILE A 165 -4.49 8.89 5.11
N ALA A 166 -4.83 7.79 4.45
CA ALA A 166 -5.80 6.81 4.94
C ALA A 166 -5.34 6.18 6.27
N LYS A 167 -4.07 5.77 6.35
CA LYS A 167 -3.47 5.22 7.59
C LYS A 167 -3.53 6.22 8.75
N ALA A 168 -3.16 7.48 8.49
CA ALA A 168 -3.21 8.54 9.50
C ALA A 168 -4.64 8.75 10.03
N ALA A 169 -5.64 8.81 9.15
CA ALA A 169 -7.04 8.93 9.52
C ALA A 169 -7.53 7.76 10.39
N ILE A 170 -7.17 6.53 10.03
CA ILE A 170 -7.49 5.33 10.80
C ILE A 170 -6.84 5.35 12.19
N LEU A 171 -5.54 5.67 12.25
CA LEU A 171 -4.82 5.69 13.52
C LEU A 171 -5.37 6.76 14.46
N GLN A 172 -5.80 7.91 13.93
CA GLN A 172 -6.42 8.98 14.69
C GLN A 172 -7.80 8.58 15.25
N THR A 173 -8.59 7.82 14.50
CA THR A 173 -10.00 7.53 14.85
C THR A 173 -10.17 6.20 15.55
N SER A 174 -9.40 5.19 15.19
CA SER A 174 -9.56 3.79 15.61
C SER A 174 -8.33 3.22 16.30
N GLY A 175 -7.18 3.89 16.22
CA GLY A 175 -5.90 3.43 16.78
C GLY A 175 -5.31 2.18 16.13
N ARG A 176 -6.11 1.44 15.35
CA ARG A 176 -5.77 0.20 14.63
C ARG A 176 -6.53 0.12 13.32
N GLY A 177 -5.96 -0.52 12.30
CA GLY A 177 -6.62 -0.69 11.02
C GLY A 177 -6.09 -1.87 10.21
N TRP A 178 -6.79 -2.15 9.11
CA TRP A 178 -6.49 -3.28 8.24
C TRP A 178 -6.32 -2.83 6.79
N TYR A 179 -5.24 -3.29 6.17
CA TYR A 179 -4.88 -3.01 4.79
C TYR A 179 -5.03 -4.27 3.93
N VAL A 180 -5.67 -4.15 2.79
CA VAL A 180 -5.78 -5.21 1.78
C VAL A 180 -5.30 -4.68 0.44
N ASP A 181 -4.17 -5.20 -0.04
CA ASP A 181 -3.67 -4.95 -1.39
C ASP A 181 -4.23 -6.00 -2.35
N VAL A 182 -5.12 -5.58 -3.25
CA VAL A 182 -5.87 -6.51 -4.12
C VAL A 182 -5.17 -6.66 -5.45
N HIS A 183 -4.74 -7.87 -5.71
CA HIS A 183 -4.08 -8.33 -6.91
C HIS A 183 -4.86 -9.44 -7.61
N GLY A 184 -4.33 -9.90 -8.72
CA GLY A 184 -4.87 -11.03 -9.43
C GLY A 184 -3.82 -11.86 -10.12
N HIS A 185 -3.84 -13.15 -9.87
CA HIS A 185 -2.94 -14.11 -10.46
C HIS A 185 -3.56 -14.88 -11.62
N ALA A 186 -2.68 -15.57 -12.38
CA ALA A 186 -3.01 -16.50 -13.44
C ALA A 186 -2.38 -17.89 -13.20
N HIS A 187 -2.10 -18.24 -11.94
CA HIS A 187 -1.57 -19.54 -11.56
C HIS A 187 -2.58 -20.65 -11.89
N ALA A 188 -2.08 -21.86 -12.17
CA ALA A 188 -2.91 -22.99 -12.57
C ALA A 188 -3.92 -23.37 -11.48
N LYS A 189 -3.52 -23.32 -10.21
CA LYS A 189 -4.40 -23.62 -9.08
C LYS A 189 -5.27 -22.39 -8.75
N GLN A 190 -6.58 -22.57 -8.93
CA GLN A 190 -7.56 -21.49 -8.73
C GLN A 190 -7.96 -21.40 -7.26
N ARG A 191 -7.27 -20.56 -6.52
CA ARG A 191 -7.49 -20.28 -5.09
C ARG A 191 -7.05 -18.84 -4.78
N LEU A 192 -7.51 -18.27 -3.68
CA LEU A 192 -6.95 -17.02 -3.16
C LEU A 192 -5.56 -17.29 -2.56
N GLU A 193 -4.61 -16.42 -2.84
CA GLU A 193 -3.31 -16.46 -2.17
C GLU A 193 -3.21 -15.27 -1.22
N VAL A 194 -3.06 -15.57 0.07
CA VAL A 194 -2.98 -14.55 1.13
C VAL A 194 -1.54 -14.34 1.50
N GLY A 195 -0.98 -13.25 0.99
CA GLY A 195 0.43 -12.88 1.18
C GLY A 195 0.66 -12.17 2.52
N TYR A 196 1.36 -12.84 3.42
CA TYR A 196 1.74 -12.34 4.74
C TYR A 196 3.19 -11.86 4.83
N LEU A 197 3.89 -11.71 3.70
CA LEU A 197 5.36 -11.53 3.57
C LEU A 197 6.15 -12.76 4.00
N LEU A 198 5.53 -13.93 4.03
CA LEU A 198 6.18 -15.21 4.30
C LEU A 198 6.37 -15.99 3.00
N THR A 199 7.54 -16.54 2.80
CA THR A 199 7.87 -17.36 1.62
C THR A 199 7.18 -18.72 1.67
N SER A 200 7.06 -19.41 0.52
CA SER A 200 6.57 -20.79 0.44
C SER A 200 7.34 -21.70 1.40
N ALA A 201 8.67 -21.63 1.40
CA ALA A 201 9.51 -22.45 2.28
C ALA A 201 9.27 -22.18 3.78
N GLN A 202 8.93 -20.93 4.17
CA GLN A 202 8.55 -20.62 5.55
C GLN A 202 7.18 -21.19 5.90
N LEU A 203 6.22 -21.13 4.98
CA LEU A 203 4.89 -21.72 5.19
C LEU A 203 4.90 -23.26 5.22
N GLU A 204 5.91 -23.91 4.65
CA GLU A 204 6.10 -25.36 4.71
C GLU A 204 6.63 -25.86 6.04
N LEU A 205 7.10 -24.99 6.91
CA LEU A 205 7.55 -25.36 8.25
C LEU A 205 6.37 -25.91 9.08
N SER A 206 6.69 -26.76 10.06
CA SER A 206 5.70 -27.20 11.04
C SER A 206 5.18 -26.02 11.87
N ASP A 207 3.98 -26.15 12.45
CA ASP A 207 3.40 -25.12 13.33
C ASP A 207 4.34 -24.76 14.47
N ALA A 208 4.96 -25.77 15.11
CA ALA A 208 5.94 -25.56 16.17
C ALA A 208 7.17 -24.76 15.73
N ALA A 209 7.64 -24.98 14.49
CA ALA A 209 8.78 -24.24 13.94
C ALA A 209 8.42 -22.79 13.58
N LEU A 210 7.22 -22.55 13.05
CA LEU A 210 6.68 -21.21 12.83
C LEU A 210 6.50 -20.44 14.14
N ASP A 211 5.91 -21.06 15.15
CA ASP A 211 5.65 -20.46 16.46
C ASP A 211 6.93 -20.15 17.24
N ALA A 212 7.97 -20.94 17.05
CA ALA A 212 9.27 -20.71 17.68
C ALA A 212 10.12 -19.63 17.00
N ASN A 213 9.78 -19.21 15.77
CA ASN A 213 10.59 -18.28 15.00
C ASN A 213 10.11 -16.83 15.11
N ARG A 214 10.64 -16.10 16.08
CA ARG A 214 10.32 -14.70 16.32
C ARG A 214 10.61 -13.80 15.11
N ALA A 215 11.68 -14.07 14.35
CA ALA A 215 12.01 -13.26 13.18
C ALA A 215 10.94 -13.32 12.07
N PHE A 216 10.29 -14.48 11.90
CA PHE A 216 9.18 -14.59 10.95
C PHE A 216 7.95 -13.83 11.42
N GLN A 217 7.66 -13.85 12.73
CA GLN A 217 6.56 -13.07 13.31
C GLN A 217 6.82 -11.57 13.15
N ASP A 218 8.05 -11.12 13.40
CA ASP A 218 8.43 -9.70 13.33
C ASP A 218 8.35 -9.14 11.91
N THR A 219 8.71 -9.93 10.91
CA THR A 219 8.68 -9.51 9.49
C THR A 219 7.32 -9.70 8.83
N ALA A 220 6.43 -10.52 9.40
CA ALA A 220 5.11 -10.75 8.83
C ALA A 220 4.23 -9.48 8.83
N SER A 221 3.47 -9.30 7.76
CA SER A 221 2.56 -8.16 7.59
C SER A 221 1.45 -8.06 8.64
N VAL A 222 1.31 -9.09 9.47
CA VAL A 222 0.33 -9.22 10.58
C VAL A 222 0.99 -9.23 11.95
N ARG A 223 2.23 -8.74 12.08
CA ARG A 223 3.01 -8.77 13.33
C ARG A 223 2.20 -8.29 14.54
N ALA A 224 1.64 -7.07 14.50
CA ALA A 224 0.91 -6.52 15.66
C ALA A 224 -0.39 -7.27 15.97
N VAL A 225 -1.02 -7.92 14.98
CA VAL A 225 -2.12 -8.85 15.24
C VAL A 225 -1.62 -10.10 15.97
N SER A 226 -0.49 -10.67 15.54
CA SER A 226 0.07 -11.87 16.19
C SER A 226 0.50 -11.62 17.63
N GLU A 227 0.93 -10.39 17.96
CA GLU A 227 1.27 -9.98 19.32
C GLU A 227 0.03 -9.77 20.21
N ALA A 228 -1.10 -9.39 19.63
CA ALA A 228 -2.34 -9.09 20.35
C ALA A 228 -3.29 -10.29 20.43
N ALA A 229 -3.25 -11.21 19.46
CA ALA A 229 -4.15 -12.34 19.37
C ALA A 229 -3.86 -13.40 20.46
N PRO A 230 -4.91 -14.00 21.07
CA PRO A 230 -4.74 -15.03 22.10
C PRO A 230 -4.49 -16.43 21.52
N ILE A 231 -3.87 -16.52 20.35
CA ILE A 231 -3.56 -17.77 19.63
C ILE A 231 -2.11 -17.75 19.13
N SER A 232 -1.59 -18.92 18.76
CA SER A 232 -0.24 -19.00 18.19
C SER A 232 -0.14 -18.35 16.81
N PHE A 233 1.08 -18.01 16.38
CA PHE A 233 1.32 -17.42 15.09
C PHE A 233 0.89 -18.34 13.94
N SER A 234 1.21 -19.64 14.03
CA SER A 234 0.76 -20.63 13.05
C SER A 234 -0.76 -20.72 12.96
N ALA A 235 -1.46 -20.69 14.11
CA ALA A 235 -2.92 -20.69 14.15
C ALA A 235 -3.53 -19.40 13.55
N LEU A 236 -2.87 -18.24 13.71
CA LEU A 236 -3.27 -16.99 13.07
C LEU A 236 -3.18 -17.06 11.54
N LEU A 237 -2.15 -17.74 11.01
CA LEU A 237 -1.91 -17.87 9.58
C LEU A 237 -2.81 -18.90 8.90
N ARG A 238 -3.00 -20.08 9.54
CA ARG A 238 -3.64 -21.25 8.92
C ARG A 238 -4.52 -22.10 9.83
N GLY A 239 -4.80 -21.61 11.03
CA GLY A 239 -5.74 -22.27 11.96
C GLY A 239 -7.21 -22.08 11.56
N PRO A 240 -8.16 -22.64 12.36
CA PRO A 240 -9.59 -22.62 12.04
C PRO A 240 -10.20 -21.22 11.89
N SER A 241 -9.64 -20.21 12.54
CA SER A 241 -10.10 -18.81 12.48
C SER A 241 -9.15 -17.91 11.70
N SER A 242 -8.18 -18.46 10.97
CA SER A 242 -7.30 -17.70 10.09
C SER A 242 -8.06 -17.10 8.91
N LEU A 243 -7.51 -16.02 8.34
CA LEU A 243 -8.15 -15.31 7.22
C LEU A 243 -8.44 -16.24 6.05
N GLY A 244 -7.45 -17.03 5.62
CA GLY A 244 -7.63 -17.98 4.51
C GLY A 244 -8.64 -19.09 4.82
N THR A 245 -8.69 -19.58 6.05
CA THR A 245 -9.70 -20.59 6.45
C THR A 245 -11.11 -19.99 6.43
N LEU A 246 -11.27 -18.76 6.89
CA LEU A 246 -12.56 -18.07 6.83
C LEU A 246 -13.04 -17.88 5.39
N TYR A 247 -12.15 -17.51 4.46
CA TYR A 247 -12.49 -17.46 3.04
C TYR A 247 -12.85 -18.84 2.47
N ALA A 248 -12.05 -19.87 2.77
CA ALA A 248 -12.29 -21.23 2.31
C ALA A 248 -13.65 -21.76 2.76
N ASN A 249 -14.02 -21.53 4.02
CA ASN A 249 -15.31 -21.92 4.62
C ASN A 249 -16.50 -21.18 3.98
N ASN A 250 -16.26 -20.03 3.32
CA ASN A 250 -17.26 -19.26 2.58
C ASN A 250 -17.20 -19.50 1.06
N GLY A 251 -16.54 -20.59 0.62
CA GLY A 251 -16.53 -21.04 -0.77
C GLY A 251 -15.49 -20.34 -1.65
N PHE A 252 -14.43 -19.80 -1.05
CA PHE A 252 -13.24 -19.29 -1.72
C PHE A 252 -12.00 -20.05 -1.21
N PRO A 253 -11.61 -21.16 -1.84
CA PRO A 253 -10.40 -21.89 -1.48
C PRO A 253 -9.23 -20.91 -1.35
N SER A 254 -8.43 -21.06 -0.30
CA SER A 254 -7.40 -20.07 0.04
C SER A 254 -6.16 -20.71 0.64
N ILE A 255 -5.03 -20.09 0.41
CA ILE A 255 -3.73 -20.44 0.97
C ILE A 255 -3.06 -19.21 1.61
N PRO A 256 -2.43 -19.36 2.81
CA PRO A 256 -2.54 -20.49 3.72
C PRO A 256 -3.91 -20.58 4.38
N SER A 257 -4.38 -21.80 4.66
CA SER A 257 -5.62 -22.08 5.37
C SER A 257 -5.50 -23.43 6.10
N ALA A 258 -6.49 -23.80 6.90
CA ALA A 258 -6.49 -25.13 7.54
C ALA A 258 -6.58 -26.27 6.52
N ALA A 259 -7.24 -26.06 5.38
CA ALA A 259 -7.37 -27.04 4.31
C ALA A 259 -6.17 -27.06 3.35
N ASP A 260 -5.47 -25.93 3.20
CA ASP A 260 -4.33 -25.73 2.30
C ASP A 260 -3.26 -24.91 3.05
N PRO A 261 -2.48 -25.55 3.94
CA PRO A 261 -1.66 -24.84 4.92
C PRO A 261 -0.37 -24.25 4.34
N SER A 262 0.11 -24.77 3.21
CA SER A 262 1.33 -24.31 2.55
C SER A 262 1.27 -24.57 1.04
N PRO A 263 2.07 -23.85 0.22
CA PRO A 263 2.04 -23.99 -1.24
C PRO A 263 2.36 -25.39 -1.76
N GLY A 264 3.19 -26.18 -1.07
CA GLY A 264 3.51 -27.55 -1.48
C GLY A 264 4.22 -27.63 -2.83
N GLY A 265 4.96 -26.60 -3.23
CA GLY A 265 5.62 -26.48 -4.53
C GLY A 265 4.78 -25.79 -5.62
N ASP A 266 3.53 -25.44 -5.36
CA ASP A 266 2.73 -24.60 -6.26
C ASP A 266 3.23 -23.15 -6.26
N ASP A 267 2.94 -22.41 -7.32
CA ASP A 267 3.16 -20.97 -7.38
C ASP A 267 2.37 -20.26 -6.25
N TYR A 268 3.00 -19.26 -5.66
CA TYR A 268 2.42 -18.49 -4.56
C TYR A 268 3.08 -17.10 -4.44
N PHE A 269 2.25 -16.07 -4.30
CA PHE A 269 2.70 -14.70 -4.06
C PHE A 269 2.70 -14.36 -2.57
N THR A 270 3.87 -14.00 -2.07
CA THR A 270 4.12 -13.76 -0.64
C THR A 270 3.65 -12.40 -0.14
N GLY A 271 3.39 -11.46 -1.03
CA GLY A 271 3.20 -10.03 -0.78
C GLY A 271 4.30 -9.21 -1.46
N GLY A 272 3.95 -8.01 -1.91
CA GLY A 272 4.82 -7.09 -2.65
C GLY A 272 5.30 -5.89 -1.84
N ASP A 273 5.74 -4.85 -2.56
CA ASP A 273 6.28 -3.63 -1.97
C ASP A 273 5.23 -2.87 -1.14
N ASN A 274 4.01 -2.77 -1.64
CA ASN A 274 2.90 -2.14 -0.91
C ASN A 274 2.64 -2.81 0.45
N THR A 275 2.66 -4.15 0.49
CA THR A 275 2.45 -4.89 1.72
C THR A 275 3.57 -4.64 2.72
N ARG A 276 4.85 -4.59 2.27
CA ARG A 276 5.99 -4.22 3.12
C ARG A 276 5.86 -2.81 3.67
N ARG A 277 5.56 -1.85 2.79
CA ARG A 277 5.55 -0.41 3.11
C ARG A 277 4.37 0.00 3.99
N HIS A 278 3.19 -0.60 3.79
CA HIS A 278 1.95 -0.09 4.37
C HIS A 278 1.39 -0.93 5.51
N THR A 279 2.01 -2.06 5.84
CA THR A 279 1.56 -2.92 6.94
C THR A 279 2.47 -2.86 8.17
N CYS A 280 2.14 -3.61 9.21
CA CYS A 280 2.80 -3.58 10.51
C CYS A 280 4.04 -4.47 10.62
N GLY A 281 4.56 -5.06 9.54
CA GLY A 281 5.81 -5.83 9.55
C GLY A 281 7.05 -4.94 9.78
N ALA A 282 8.12 -5.54 10.31
CA ALA A 282 9.35 -4.79 10.65
C ALA A 282 10.08 -4.22 9.43
N GLU A 283 9.95 -4.82 8.25
CA GLU A 283 10.60 -4.35 7.02
C GLU A 283 9.92 -3.10 6.40
N ALA A 284 8.78 -2.66 6.92
CA ALA A 284 8.16 -1.41 6.53
C ALA A 284 9.06 -0.17 6.71
N THR A 285 10.24 -0.34 7.35
CA THR A 285 11.21 0.74 7.61
C THR A 285 12.01 1.18 6.40
N SER A 286 12.36 0.27 5.49
CA SER A 286 13.33 0.56 4.42
C SER A 286 12.76 1.41 3.28
N SER A 287 11.44 1.49 3.17
CA SER A 287 10.73 2.24 2.12
C SER A 287 10.09 3.54 2.62
N GLY A 288 10.47 4.03 3.81
CA GLY A 288 9.97 5.31 4.35
C GLY A 288 8.56 5.26 4.96
N GLY A 289 7.94 4.09 5.08
CA GLY A 289 6.69 3.90 5.82
C GLY A 289 6.93 3.94 7.32
N ALA A 290 5.95 4.40 8.11
CA ALA A 290 6.03 4.40 9.56
C ALA A 290 6.13 2.97 10.07
N THR A 291 7.26 2.65 10.71
CA THR A 291 7.57 1.34 11.27
C THR A 291 6.66 0.95 12.41
N GLY A 292 6.32 -0.33 12.48
CA GLY A 292 5.68 -0.92 13.66
C GLY A 292 4.31 -0.34 13.98
N GLY A 293 3.63 0.25 13.01
CA GLY A 293 2.32 0.83 13.20
C GLY A 293 1.23 -0.22 13.47
N ASN A 294 0.06 0.28 13.90
CA ASN A 294 -1.13 -0.53 14.16
C ASN A 294 -2.04 -0.70 12.91
N VAL A 295 -1.52 -0.50 11.70
CA VAL A 295 -2.19 -0.88 10.46
C VAL A 295 -1.51 -2.13 9.94
N CYS A 296 -2.10 -3.28 10.19
CA CYS A 296 -1.66 -4.56 9.65
C CYS A 296 -2.45 -4.90 8.39
N GLY A 297 -2.08 -5.95 7.68
CA GLY A 297 -2.81 -6.32 6.48
C GLY A 297 -2.16 -7.41 5.66
N VAL A 298 -2.68 -7.62 4.47
CA VAL A 298 -2.24 -8.68 3.56
C VAL A 298 -2.32 -8.23 2.11
N GLN A 299 -1.55 -8.87 1.25
CA GLN A 299 -1.85 -8.94 -0.18
C GLN A 299 -2.84 -10.07 -0.41
N ILE A 300 -3.87 -9.86 -1.21
CA ILE A 300 -4.74 -10.91 -1.71
C ILE A 300 -4.56 -11.03 -3.22
N GLU A 301 -4.04 -12.15 -3.64
CA GLU A 301 -4.00 -12.54 -5.05
C GLU A 301 -5.26 -13.34 -5.36
N ALA A 302 -6.20 -12.69 -6.02
CA ALA A 302 -7.47 -13.30 -6.37
C ALA A 302 -7.36 -14.04 -7.71
N ASN A 303 -7.80 -15.29 -7.77
CA ASN A 303 -7.94 -16.02 -9.03
C ASN A 303 -8.97 -15.35 -9.96
N PHE A 304 -8.84 -15.56 -11.28
CA PHE A 304 -9.74 -14.94 -12.24
C PHE A 304 -11.13 -15.59 -12.19
N SER A 305 -11.20 -16.90 -12.47
CA SER A 305 -12.45 -17.63 -12.54
C SER A 305 -13.14 -17.74 -11.17
N GLY A 306 -14.40 -17.35 -11.09
CA GLY A 306 -15.21 -17.43 -9.89
C GLY A 306 -14.97 -16.29 -8.86
N VAL A 307 -13.99 -15.39 -9.10
CA VAL A 307 -13.75 -14.22 -8.27
C VAL A 307 -13.82 -12.92 -9.08
N ARG A 308 -12.92 -12.76 -10.09
CA ARG A 308 -12.77 -11.49 -10.81
C ARG A 308 -13.49 -11.45 -12.16
N ASP A 309 -13.87 -12.59 -12.72
CA ASP A 309 -14.35 -12.78 -14.08
C ASP A 309 -15.69 -12.10 -14.39
N THR A 310 -16.65 -12.13 -13.47
CA THR A 310 -17.99 -11.56 -13.67
C THR A 310 -18.36 -10.55 -12.58
N PRO A 311 -19.27 -9.57 -12.84
CA PRO A 311 -19.79 -8.68 -11.80
C PRO A 311 -20.38 -9.46 -10.62
N ALA A 312 -21.19 -10.50 -10.86
CA ALA A 312 -21.81 -11.30 -9.81
C ALA A 312 -20.78 -12.01 -8.91
N ASN A 313 -19.69 -12.53 -9.49
CA ASN A 313 -18.61 -13.14 -8.72
C ASN A 313 -17.84 -12.10 -7.89
N ARG A 314 -17.58 -10.92 -8.45
CA ARG A 314 -16.96 -9.82 -7.70
C ARG A 314 -17.83 -9.36 -6.52
N GLU A 315 -19.13 -9.24 -6.72
CA GLU A 315 -20.07 -8.89 -5.65
C GLU A 315 -20.14 -9.96 -4.57
N ARG A 316 -20.20 -11.24 -4.96
CA ARG A 316 -20.17 -12.38 -4.01
C ARG A 316 -18.89 -12.39 -3.19
N PHE A 317 -17.73 -12.20 -3.83
CA PHE A 317 -16.45 -12.11 -3.13
C PHE A 317 -16.42 -10.92 -2.17
N ALA A 318 -16.93 -9.76 -2.59
CA ALA A 318 -17.00 -8.55 -1.78
C ALA A 318 -17.88 -8.72 -0.53
N ASP A 319 -19.05 -9.37 -0.65
CA ASP A 319 -19.92 -9.69 0.49
C ASP A 319 -19.24 -10.65 1.48
N VAL A 320 -18.59 -11.69 0.97
CA VAL A 320 -17.83 -12.63 1.80
C VAL A 320 -16.65 -11.93 2.47
N THR A 321 -15.93 -11.08 1.73
CA THR A 321 -14.81 -10.31 2.29
C THR A 321 -15.26 -9.43 3.46
N ALA A 322 -16.37 -8.73 3.34
CA ALA A 322 -16.91 -7.92 4.44
C ALA A 322 -17.21 -8.78 5.68
N THR A 323 -17.77 -9.98 5.48
CA THR A 323 -18.05 -10.94 6.56
C THR A 323 -16.78 -11.47 7.21
N VAL A 324 -15.85 -11.92 6.38
CA VAL A 324 -14.58 -12.55 6.82
C VAL A 324 -13.70 -11.53 7.56
N LEU A 325 -13.55 -10.33 7.02
CA LEU A 325 -12.77 -9.28 7.68
C LEU A 325 -13.39 -8.86 9.02
N GLN A 326 -14.70 -8.67 9.10
CA GLN A 326 -15.35 -8.36 10.38
C GLN A 326 -15.10 -9.46 11.40
N GLN A 327 -15.26 -10.73 11.04
CA GLN A 327 -15.03 -11.85 11.91
C GLN A 327 -13.56 -11.94 12.35
N TYR A 328 -12.62 -11.88 11.41
CA TYR A 328 -11.18 -11.99 11.68
C TYR A 328 -10.70 -10.86 12.60
N LEU A 329 -11.05 -9.62 12.26
CA LEU A 329 -10.58 -8.43 12.99
C LEU A 329 -11.20 -8.36 14.39
N SER A 330 -12.47 -8.67 14.54
CA SER A 330 -13.12 -8.69 15.88
C SER A 330 -12.56 -9.81 16.77
N THR A 331 -12.23 -10.97 16.19
CA THR A 331 -11.71 -12.13 16.93
C THR A 331 -10.26 -11.94 17.38
N HIS A 332 -9.40 -11.42 16.48
CA HIS A 332 -7.96 -11.43 16.69
C HIS A 332 -7.37 -10.08 17.05
N TRP A 333 -8.07 -8.99 16.75
CA TRP A 333 -7.47 -7.65 16.92
C TRP A 333 -8.38 -6.63 17.63
N GLY A 334 -9.60 -7.00 17.97
CA GLY A 334 -10.54 -6.11 18.66
C GLY A 334 -10.95 -4.90 17.81
N VAL A 335 -10.91 -5.03 16.47
CA VAL A 335 -11.32 -3.99 15.51
C VAL A 335 -12.69 -4.32 14.96
N SER A 336 -13.59 -3.32 14.94
CA SER A 336 -14.92 -3.41 14.32
C SER A 336 -14.97 -2.56 13.05
N LEU A 337 -15.52 -3.12 11.97
CA LEU A 337 -15.79 -2.40 10.73
C LEU A 337 -17.10 -1.60 10.80
N ALA A 338 -17.99 -1.96 11.73
CA ALA A 338 -19.22 -1.21 12.02
C ALA A 338 -18.92 0.02 12.91
N PRO A 339 -19.79 1.04 12.91
CA PRO A 339 -19.65 2.19 13.81
C PRO A 339 -19.61 1.75 15.26
N ASN A 340 -18.77 2.40 16.06
CA ASN A 340 -18.78 2.17 17.50
C ASN A 340 -20.11 2.65 18.09
N PRO A 341 -20.88 1.80 18.81
CA PRO A 341 -22.19 2.19 19.34
C PRO A 341 -22.14 3.38 20.32
N THR A 342 -20.97 3.68 20.90
CA THR A 342 -20.79 4.83 21.79
C THR A 342 -20.68 6.17 21.10
N SER A 343 -20.51 6.22 19.76
CA SER A 343 -20.41 7.49 19.01
C SER A 343 -21.76 8.10 18.62
N ARG A 344 -22.91 7.48 18.98
CA ARG A 344 -24.27 7.96 18.64
C ARG A 344 -24.88 8.94 19.63
N SER A 345 -24.15 9.42 20.63
CA SER A 345 -24.70 10.35 21.63
C SER A 345 -23.97 11.68 21.60
N THR A 346 -24.28 12.51 20.63
CA THR A 346 -24.34 14.00 20.71
C THR A 346 -24.73 14.54 19.34
N ARG A 347 -26.01 14.60 19.07
CA ARG A 347 -26.59 15.58 18.14
C ARG A 347 -27.80 16.21 18.80
#